data_a5e781228004e8c41c48fdb4ec5cbeac
#
_entry.id   a5e781228004e8c41c48fdb4ec5cbeac
#
_cell.length_a   1.000
_cell.length_b   1.000
_cell.length_c   1.000
_cell.angle_alpha   90.00
_cell.angle_beta   90.00
_cell.angle_gamma   90.00
#
_symmetry.space_group_name_H-M   'P 1'
#
loop_
_entity.id
_entity.type
_entity.pdbx_description
1 polymer ?
#
loop_
_entity_poly.entity_id
_entity_poly.type
_entity_poly.pdbx_seq_one_letter_code
_entity_poly.pdbx_strand_id
1 'polypeptide(L)'
;MRIEKKVDKEYFEKILSGDKNFELRLADWECNEGDVLVLREIDEDRNYTGREIEKKVTCVLKTKDIDLFPKEDVEKYGYQIISFK
;
A
#
# COMPACT_ATOMS: atom_id res chain seq x y z
N MET A 1 14.39 -7.67 0.78
CA MET A 1 14.56 -6.62 1.81
C MET A 1 13.31 -6.55 2.67
N ARG A 2 13.46 -6.24 3.94
CA ARG A 2 12.32 -6.05 4.85
C ARG A 2 12.13 -4.56 5.07
N ILE A 3 10.92 -4.08 4.84
CA ILE A 3 10.62 -2.64 4.89
C ILE A 3 9.45 -2.44 5.86
N GLU A 4 9.65 -1.63 6.90
CA GLU A 4 8.60 -1.32 7.87
C GLU A 4 7.80 -0.09 7.46
N LYS A 5 6.48 -0.18 7.56
CA LYS A 5 5.57 0.92 7.31
C LYS A 5 4.48 0.97 8.37
N LYS A 6 4.10 2.17 8.74
CA LYS A 6 3.00 2.42 9.67
C LYS A 6 1.67 2.32 8.92
N VAL A 7 0.69 1.69 9.54
CA VAL A 7 -0.65 1.52 8.96
C VAL A 7 -1.70 1.90 10.01
N ASP A 8 -2.65 2.74 9.61
CA ASP A 8 -3.76 3.10 10.46
C ASP A 8 -4.60 1.88 10.81
N LYS A 9 -5.16 1.87 12.00
CA LYS A 9 -5.94 0.74 12.53
C LYS A 9 -7.02 0.26 11.57
N GLU A 10 -7.76 1.16 10.96
CA GLU A 10 -8.83 0.84 10.03
C GLU A 10 -8.32 0.03 8.83
N TYR A 11 -7.22 0.45 8.25
CA TYR A 11 -6.61 -0.26 7.12
C TYR A 11 -5.94 -1.55 7.55
N PHE A 12 -5.33 -1.55 8.73
CA PHE A 12 -4.71 -2.76 9.27
C PHE A 12 -5.74 -3.89 9.44
N GLU A 13 -6.92 -3.57 9.97
CA GLU A 13 -8.01 -4.55 10.11
C GLU A 13 -8.44 -5.13 8.76
N LYS A 14 -8.53 -4.29 7.74
CA LYS A 14 -8.90 -4.73 6.39
C LYS A 14 -7.82 -5.61 5.75
N ILE A 15 -6.56 -5.32 6.01
CA ILE A 15 -5.45 -6.16 5.53
C ILE A 15 -5.47 -7.49 6.27
N LEU A 16 -5.66 -7.48 7.57
CA LEU A 16 -5.69 -8.68 8.41
C LEU A 16 -6.84 -9.61 8.01
N SER A 17 -8.01 -9.07 7.70
CA SER A 17 -9.17 -9.84 7.28
C SER A 17 -9.07 -10.36 5.84
N GLY A 18 -8.13 -9.86 5.06
CA GLY A 18 -7.98 -10.21 3.65
C GLY A 18 -8.84 -9.39 2.70
N ASP A 19 -9.53 -8.37 3.21
CA ASP A 19 -10.38 -7.50 2.38
C ASP A 19 -9.60 -6.44 1.62
N LYS A 20 -8.40 -6.11 2.10
CA LYS A 20 -7.50 -5.15 1.44
C LYS A 20 -6.17 -5.82 1.16
N ASN A 21 -5.84 -6.02 -0.11
CA ASN A 21 -4.64 -6.71 -0.56
C ASN A 21 -3.74 -5.79 -1.40
N PHE A 22 -3.67 -4.53 -1.03
CA PHE A 22 -2.82 -3.54 -1.67
C PHE A 22 -2.39 -2.48 -0.67
N GLU A 23 -1.31 -1.74 -1.01
CA GLU A 23 -0.86 -0.54 -0.30
C GLU A 23 -0.74 0.59 -1.30
N LEU A 24 -1.23 1.77 -0.93
CA LEU A 24 -1.07 2.99 -1.70
C LEU A 24 -0.10 3.90 -0.94
N ARG A 25 1.08 4.12 -1.50
CA ARG A 25 2.14 4.93 -0.89
C ARG A 25 2.76 5.84 -1.94
N LEU A 26 3.37 6.93 -1.49
CA LEU A 26 4.25 7.69 -2.36
C LEU A 26 5.43 6.81 -2.76
N ALA A 27 5.86 6.92 -4.01
CA ALA A 27 6.98 6.14 -4.53
C ALA A 27 8.31 6.87 -4.29
N ASP A 28 8.52 7.31 -3.06
CA ASP A 28 9.72 8.04 -2.63
C ASP A 28 10.75 7.12 -1.94
N TRP A 29 10.54 5.83 -2.03
CA TRP A 29 11.41 4.78 -1.49
C TRP A 29 11.37 3.57 -2.40
N GLU A 30 12.42 2.73 -2.30
CA GLU A 30 12.52 1.52 -3.13
C GLU A 30 11.66 0.39 -2.57
N CYS A 31 10.87 -0.20 -3.46
CA CYS A 31 10.09 -1.39 -3.16
C CYS A 31 10.08 -2.28 -4.39
N ASN A 32 10.52 -3.51 -4.24
CA ASN A 32 10.64 -4.44 -5.35
C ASN A 32 9.86 -5.72 -5.07
N GLU A 33 9.46 -6.37 -6.14
CA GLU A 33 8.85 -7.70 -6.07
C GLU A 33 9.77 -8.65 -5.30
N GLY A 34 9.21 -9.39 -4.34
CA GLY A 34 9.95 -10.27 -3.47
C GLY A 34 10.34 -9.66 -2.12
N ASP A 35 10.27 -8.34 -1.98
CA ASP A 35 10.48 -7.68 -0.69
C ASP A 35 9.36 -8.06 0.29
N VAL A 36 9.62 -7.88 1.57
CA VAL A 36 8.63 -8.10 2.63
C VAL A 36 8.27 -6.75 3.25
N LEU A 37 6.99 -6.43 3.22
CA LEU A 37 6.46 -5.29 3.96
C LEU A 37 6.07 -5.74 5.35
N VAL A 38 6.63 -5.09 6.36
CA VAL A 38 6.22 -5.26 7.75
C VAL A 38 5.28 -4.10 8.08
N LEU A 39 3.99 -4.39 8.07
CA LEU A 39 2.95 -3.37 8.29
C LEU A 39 2.64 -3.33 9.77
N ARG A 40 2.95 -2.22 10.41
CA ARG A 40 2.80 -2.03 11.85
C ARG A 40 1.63 -1.11 12.15
N GLU A 41 0.67 -1.63 12.88
CA GLU A 41 -0.52 -0.87 13.26
C GLU A 41 -0.15 0.29 14.17
N ILE A 42 -0.74 1.45 13.89
CA ILE A 42 -0.67 2.62 14.76
C ILE A 42 -2.08 3.01 15.22
N ASP A 43 -2.14 3.61 16.40
CA ASP A 43 -3.39 4.13 16.95
C ASP A 43 -3.64 5.58 16.51
N GLU A 44 -4.67 6.20 17.06
CA GLU A 44 -5.08 7.58 16.74
C GLU A 44 -4.00 8.60 17.09
N ASP A 45 -3.18 8.31 18.09
CA ASP A 45 -2.07 9.17 18.51
C ASP A 45 -0.77 8.84 17.77
N ARG A 46 -0.85 7.98 16.74
CA ARG A 46 0.26 7.53 15.91
C ARG A 46 1.31 6.71 16.66
N ASN A 47 0.91 6.06 17.75
CA ASN A 47 1.76 5.15 18.49
C ASN A 47 1.55 3.73 18.03
N TYR A 48 2.63 2.92 18.03
CA TYR A 48 2.51 1.51 17.71
C TYR A 48 1.65 0.78 18.75
N THR A 49 0.75 -0.06 18.25
CA THR A 49 -0.12 -0.87 19.12
C THR A 49 0.52 -2.18 19.54
N GLY A 50 1.60 -2.57 18.87
CA GLY A 50 2.24 -3.87 19.06
C GLY A 50 1.80 -4.91 18.03
N ARG A 51 0.74 -4.63 17.26
CA ARG A 51 0.32 -5.55 16.18
C ARG A 51 1.06 -5.23 14.90
N GLU A 52 1.50 -6.27 14.21
CA GLU A 52 2.13 -6.14 12.90
C GLU A 52 1.80 -7.36 12.04
N ILE A 53 1.93 -7.21 10.73
CA ILE A 53 1.72 -8.30 9.79
C ILE A 53 2.76 -8.17 8.67
N GLU A 54 3.31 -9.29 8.27
CA GLU A 54 4.24 -9.36 7.16
C GLU A 54 3.51 -9.76 5.88
N LYS A 55 3.78 -9.03 4.80
CA LYS A 55 3.23 -9.32 3.49
C LYS A 55 4.34 -9.31 2.46
N LYS A 56 4.39 -10.34 1.63
CA LYS A 56 5.35 -10.41 0.54
C LYS A 56 4.84 -9.59 -0.64
N VAL A 57 5.71 -8.74 -1.16
CA VAL A 57 5.40 -7.93 -2.34
C VAL A 57 5.40 -8.81 -3.58
N THR A 58 4.29 -8.85 -4.29
CA THR A 58 4.11 -9.67 -5.50
C THR A 58 4.08 -8.83 -6.77
N CYS A 59 3.76 -7.55 -6.67
CA CYS A 59 3.70 -6.64 -7.80
C CYS A 59 3.85 -5.21 -7.29
N VAL A 60 4.60 -4.40 -8.01
CA VAL A 60 4.72 -2.95 -7.74
C VAL A 60 4.36 -2.20 -9.00
N LEU A 61 3.40 -1.29 -8.87
CA LEU A 61 2.96 -0.45 -9.98
C LEU A 61 3.20 1.01 -9.60
N LYS A 62 4.08 1.67 -10.35
CA LYS A 62 4.41 3.08 -10.11
C LYS A 62 3.62 3.94 -11.09
N THR A 63 2.75 4.78 -10.57
CA THR A 63 1.85 5.59 -11.42
C THR A 63 2.60 6.55 -12.34
N LYS A 64 3.79 7.00 -11.90
CA LYS A 64 4.64 7.85 -12.72
C LYS A 64 5.06 7.17 -14.02
N ASP A 65 5.21 5.84 -14.00
CA ASP A 65 5.66 5.06 -15.15
C ASP A 65 4.49 4.50 -15.97
N ILE A 66 3.25 4.78 -15.57
CA ILE A 66 2.07 4.31 -16.28
C ILE A 66 1.75 5.28 -17.41
N ASP A 67 1.69 4.74 -18.64
CA ASP A 67 1.31 5.49 -19.83
C ASP A 67 0.19 4.76 -20.56
N LEU A 68 -0.84 4.35 -19.80
CA LEU A 68 -1.99 3.59 -20.33
C LEU A 68 -3.12 4.48 -20.81
N PHE A 69 -3.19 5.70 -20.29
CA PHE A 69 -4.29 6.62 -20.56
C PHE A 69 -3.74 8.01 -20.92
N PRO A 70 -4.50 8.79 -21.72
CA PRO A 70 -4.12 10.16 -22.03
C PRO A 70 -3.93 11.00 -20.76
N LYS A 71 -2.93 11.84 -20.75
CA LYS A 71 -2.61 12.70 -19.59
C LYS A 71 -3.80 13.55 -19.16
N GLU A 72 -4.54 14.09 -20.12
CA GLU A 72 -5.73 14.93 -19.87
C GLU A 72 -6.80 14.16 -19.09
N ASP A 73 -7.00 12.89 -19.42
CA ASP A 73 -7.96 12.04 -18.72
C ASP A 73 -7.51 11.73 -17.30
N VAL A 74 -6.22 11.49 -17.10
CA VAL A 74 -5.65 11.26 -15.78
C VAL A 74 -5.79 12.51 -14.90
N GLU A 75 -5.56 13.69 -15.45
CA GLU A 75 -5.73 14.95 -14.73
C GLU A 75 -7.19 15.21 -14.37
N LYS A 76 -8.11 14.82 -15.25
CA LYS A 76 -9.54 15.05 -15.06
C LYS A 76 -10.17 14.05 -14.09
N TYR A 77 -9.84 12.78 -14.20
CA TYR A 77 -10.49 11.70 -13.45
C TYR A 77 -9.64 11.07 -12.37
N GLY A 78 -8.32 11.14 -12.47
CA GLY A 78 -7.40 10.40 -11.60
C GLY A 78 -7.49 8.90 -11.80
N TYR A 79 -6.87 8.14 -10.92
CA TYR A 79 -6.90 6.68 -10.92
C TYR A 79 -7.79 6.16 -9.80
N GLN A 80 -8.36 4.99 -10.04
CA GLN A 80 -8.98 4.17 -9.00
C GLN A 80 -8.10 2.93 -8.82
N ILE A 81 -7.90 2.54 -7.57
CA ILE A 81 -7.22 1.28 -7.24
C ILE A 81 -8.26 0.42 -6.54
N ILE A 82 -8.57 -0.71 -7.16
CA ILE A 82 -9.66 -1.56 -6.71
C ILE A 82 -9.08 -2.88 -6.21
N SER A 83 -9.29 -3.17 -4.92
CA SER A 83 -8.92 -4.44 -4.32
C SER A 83 -10.06 -5.44 -4.49
N PHE A 84 -9.72 -6.70 -4.68
CA PHE A 84 -10.73 -7.76 -4.76
C PHE A 84 -10.14 -9.09 -4.22
N LYS A 85 -11.04 -9.98 -3.93
CA LYS A 85 -10.65 -11.33 -3.46
C LYS A 85 -10.87 -12.36 -4.55
#